data_a0807ff84ec8e6c09ce80c11602086f5
#
_entry.id   a0807ff84ec8e6c09ce80c11602086f5
#
_cell.length_a   1.000
_cell.length_b   1.000
_cell.length_c   1.000
_cell.angle_alpha   90.00
_cell.angle_beta   90.00
_cell.angle_gamma   90.00
#
_symmetry.space_group_name_H-M   'P 1'
#
loop_
_entity.id
_entity.type
_entity.pdbx_description
1 polymer ?
#
loop_
_entity_poly.entity_id
_entity_poly.type
_entity_poly.pdbx_seq_one_letter_code
_entity_poly.pdbx_strand_id
1 'polypeptide(L)'
;MPSSCLASDKVDYHISPNCKEREFLTEEEQKAVVIHEFDDDSLAFVRDIFVFVCFTALSFIDVKNLTTDNIVDINGDKWIISKRHKTNIPFQVKLMDVPLQIIDRYKHLQEDKLVFGKMHSTFGRLACPRTTGQCARN
;
A
#
# COMPACT_ATOMS: atom_id res chain seq x y z
N MET A 1 -9.66 41.96 -23.12
CA MET A 1 -9.44 40.54 -22.94
C MET A 1 -9.20 40.29 -21.48
N PRO A 2 -10.05 39.63 -20.79
CA PRO A 2 -9.83 39.37 -19.37
C PRO A 2 -8.72 38.35 -19.22
N SER A 3 -7.61 38.76 -18.62
CA SER A 3 -6.63 37.87 -18.11
C SER A 3 -7.28 37.08 -16.97
N SER A 4 -7.44 35.79 -17.15
CA SER A 4 -7.89 34.90 -16.09
C SER A 4 -6.89 34.95 -14.94
N CYS A 5 -7.26 35.63 -13.87
CA CYS A 5 -6.57 35.48 -12.61
C CYS A 5 -6.77 34.03 -12.15
N LEU A 6 -5.78 33.20 -12.36
CA LEU A 6 -5.60 31.99 -11.57
C LEU A 6 -5.29 32.47 -10.15
N ALA A 7 -6.32 32.64 -9.35
CA ALA A 7 -6.17 32.74 -7.93
C ALA A 7 -5.57 31.39 -7.49
N SER A 8 -4.27 31.40 -7.24
CA SER A 8 -3.60 30.34 -6.52
C SER A 8 -4.17 30.39 -5.12
N ASP A 9 -5.23 29.63 -4.87
CA ASP A 9 -5.67 29.34 -3.52
C ASP A 9 -4.52 28.61 -2.82
N LYS A 10 -3.68 29.40 -2.16
CA LYS A 10 -2.79 28.88 -1.15
C LYS A 10 -3.70 28.34 -0.05
N VAL A 11 -3.93 27.04 -0.10
CA VAL A 11 -4.51 26.34 1.06
C VAL A 11 -3.43 26.42 2.14
N ASP A 12 -3.59 27.36 3.05
CA ASP A 12 -2.79 27.44 4.25
C ASP A 12 -3.13 26.23 5.11
N TYR A 13 -2.31 25.17 4.94
CA TYR A 13 -2.32 24.08 5.89
C TYR A 13 -1.82 24.61 7.23
N HIS A 14 -2.72 24.83 8.15
CA HIS A 14 -2.38 25.13 9.54
C HIS A 14 -1.72 23.88 10.14
N ILE A 15 -0.41 23.78 9.95
CA ILE A 15 0.40 22.73 10.57
C ILE A 15 0.44 23.08 12.07
N SER A 16 -0.22 22.25 12.86
CA SER A 16 -0.16 22.34 14.31
C SER A 16 1.31 22.29 14.75
N PRO A 17 1.78 23.24 15.60
CA PRO A 17 3.21 23.34 15.98
C PRO A 17 3.75 22.12 16.74
N ASN A 18 2.91 21.14 17.05
CA ASN A 18 3.28 19.88 17.70
C ASN A 18 3.25 18.65 16.78
N CYS A 19 3.14 18.84 15.46
CA CYS A 19 3.26 17.73 14.53
C CYS A 19 4.73 17.34 14.42
N LYS A 20 5.14 16.24 15.08
CA LYS A 20 6.44 15.63 14.81
C LYS A 20 6.48 15.31 13.34
N GLU A 21 7.43 15.88 12.62
CA GLU A 21 7.70 15.50 11.23
C GLU A 21 7.91 13.99 11.19
N ARG A 22 7.09 13.32 10.41
CA ARG A 22 7.27 11.88 10.18
C ARG A 22 8.35 11.73 9.12
N GLU A 23 9.38 10.98 9.49
CA GLU A 23 10.38 10.58 8.53
C GLU A 23 9.74 9.76 7.41
N PHE A 24 10.24 9.92 6.21
CA PHE A 24 9.80 9.17 5.04
C PHE A 24 11.02 8.52 4.39
N LEU A 25 10.77 7.41 3.70
CA LEU A 25 11.81 6.72 2.93
C LEU A 25 12.20 7.54 1.71
N THR A 26 13.49 7.75 1.54
CA THR A 26 14.03 8.29 0.31
C THR A 26 13.93 7.27 -0.82
N GLU A 27 14.05 7.73 -2.06
CA GLU A 27 14.03 6.84 -3.23
C GLU A 27 15.15 5.78 -3.17
N GLU A 28 16.31 6.16 -2.66
CA GLU A 28 17.46 5.26 -2.51
C GLU A 28 17.20 4.17 -1.46
N GLU A 29 16.63 4.55 -0.32
CA GLU A 29 16.24 3.61 0.73
C GLU A 29 15.14 2.67 0.25
N GLN A 30 14.17 3.17 -0.50
CA GLN A 30 13.13 2.34 -1.11
C GLN A 30 13.73 1.32 -2.08
N LYS A 31 14.65 1.74 -2.95
CA LYS A 31 15.37 0.83 -3.86
C LYS A 31 16.16 -0.23 -3.09
N ALA A 32 16.83 0.17 -2.01
CA ALA A 32 17.55 -0.78 -1.17
C ALA A 32 16.63 -1.85 -0.58
N VAL A 33 15.44 -1.48 -0.11
CA VAL A 33 14.45 -2.43 0.40
C VAL A 33 13.95 -3.39 -0.69
N VAL A 34 13.74 -2.88 -1.91
CA VAL A 34 13.27 -3.72 -3.05
C VAL A 34 14.30 -4.77 -3.43
N ILE A 35 15.59 -4.41 -3.42
CA ILE A 35 16.70 -5.27 -3.87
C ILE A 35 17.11 -6.26 -2.78
N HIS A 36 16.87 -5.93 -1.50
CA HIS A 36 17.31 -6.75 -0.39
C HIS A 36 16.66 -8.13 -0.41
N GLU A 37 17.46 -9.17 -0.37
CA GLU A 37 17.01 -10.55 -0.25
C GLU A 37 16.98 -10.96 1.21
N PHE A 38 15.86 -11.53 1.64
CA PHE A 38 15.68 -12.06 2.99
C PHE A 38 15.74 -13.58 2.95
N ASP A 39 16.45 -14.17 3.91
CA ASP A 39 16.51 -15.63 4.08
C ASP A 39 15.18 -16.20 4.61
N ASP A 40 14.37 -15.37 5.27
CA ASP A 40 13.07 -15.73 5.81
C ASP A 40 11.95 -15.36 4.82
N ASP A 41 11.22 -16.37 4.37
CA ASP A 41 10.07 -16.20 3.44
C ASP A 41 9.00 -15.25 4.00
N SER A 42 8.83 -15.22 5.32
CA SER A 42 7.86 -14.32 5.96
C SER A 42 8.29 -12.87 5.82
N LEU A 43 9.58 -12.57 5.99
CA LEU A 43 10.13 -11.23 5.81
C LEU A 43 10.12 -10.82 4.33
N ALA A 44 10.44 -11.74 3.43
CA ALA A 44 10.35 -11.51 2.00
C ALA A 44 8.91 -11.16 1.58
N PHE A 45 7.92 -11.87 2.12
CA PHE A 45 6.50 -11.57 1.88
C PHE A 45 6.11 -10.19 2.40
N VAL A 46 6.52 -9.82 3.62
CA VAL A 46 6.25 -8.50 4.20
C VAL A 46 6.86 -7.38 3.35
N ARG A 47 8.11 -7.56 2.90
CA ARG A 47 8.77 -6.64 1.97
C ARG A 47 7.98 -6.47 0.69
N ASP A 48 7.56 -7.56 0.07
CA ASP A 48 6.84 -7.53 -1.21
C ASP A 48 5.48 -6.84 -1.07
N ILE A 49 4.75 -7.06 0.04
CA ILE A 49 3.52 -6.32 0.33
C ILE A 49 3.81 -4.83 0.55
N PHE A 50 4.88 -4.48 1.25
CA PHE A 50 5.28 -3.09 1.45
C PHE A 50 5.59 -2.41 0.09
N VAL A 51 6.36 -3.06 -0.77
CA VAL A 51 6.67 -2.57 -2.12
C VAL A 51 5.38 -2.42 -2.93
N PHE A 52 4.48 -3.40 -2.88
CA PHE A 52 3.19 -3.34 -3.56
C PHE A 52 2.36 -2.11 -3.11
N VAL A 53 2.30 -1.85 -1.81
CA VAL A 53 1.63 -0.68 -1.24
C VAL A 53 2.27 0.63 -1.73
N CYS A 54 3.58 0.71 -1.79
CA CYS A 54 4.30 1.89 -2.29
C CYS A 54 3.95 2.21 -3.74
N PHE A 55 3.84 1.20 -4.59
CA PHE A 55 3.52 1.39 -6.02
C PHE A 55 2.04 1.60 -6.31
N THR A 56 1.14 1.10 -5.47
CA THR A 56 -0.32 1.18 -5.70
C THR A 56 -1.00 2.24 -4.84
N ALA A 57 -0.32 2.78 -3.84
CA ALA A 57 -0.87 3.70 -2.84
C ALA A 57 -2.14 3.16 -2.14
N LEU A 58 -2.29 1.85 -2.06
CA LEU A 58 -3.37 1.19 -1.33
C LEU A 58 -3.05 1.14 0.16
N SER A 59 -4.10 1.16 0.98
CA SER A 59 -3.92 0.89 2.39
C SER A 59 -3.72 -0.62 2.62
N PHE A 60 -3.09 -0.98 3.74
CA PHE A 60 -2.90 -2.39 4.09
C PHE A 60 -4.22 -3.18 4.11
N ILE A 61 -5.29 -2.58 4.62
CA ILE A 61 -6.60 -3.23 4.68
C ILE A 61 -7.20 -3.45 3.28
N ASP A 62 -6.96 -2.52 2.35
CA ASP A 62 -7.41 -2.65 0.97
C ASP A 62 -6.64 -3.77 0.26
N VAL A 63 -5.33 -3.88 0.50
CA VAL A 63 -4.50 -4.98 -0.03
C VAL A 63 -4.89 -6.33 0.55
N LYS A 64 -5.16 -6.38 1.86
CA LYS A 64 -5.62 -7.60 2.54
C LYS A 64 -6.92 -8.15 1.96
N ASN A 65 -7.83 -7.26 1.57
CA ASN A 65 -9.13 -7.61 1.02
C ASN A 65 -9.16 -7.63 -0.52
N LEU A 66 -7.99 -7.45 -1.15
CA LEU A 66 -7.89 -7.43 -2.60
C LEU A 66 -8.18 -8.82 -3.18
N THR A 67 -9.17 -8.89 -4.07
CA THR A 67 -9.55 -10.13 -4.76
C THR A 67 -9.08 -10.11 -6.21
N THR A 68 -8.95 -11.29 -6.78
CA THR A 68 -8.65 -11.45 -8.22
C THR A 68 -9.73 -10.83 -9.10
N ASP A 69 -10.98 -10.80 -8.63
CA ASP A 69 -12.10 -10.17 -9.35
C ASP A 69 -11.96 -8.64 -9.46
N ASN A 70 -11.13 -8.03 -8.57
CA ASN A 70 -10.84 -6.59 -8.63
C ASN A 70 -9.78 -6.24 -9.68
N ILE A 71 -9.08 -7.22 -10.23
CA ILE A 71 -8.05 -7.01 -11.24
C ILE A 71 -8.69 -7.19 -12.62
N VAL A 72 -8.80 -6.09 -13.35
CA VAL A 72 -9.44 -6.03 -14.66
C VAL A 72 -8.41 -5.70 -15.72
N ASP A 73 -8.49 -6.34 -16.87
CA ASP A 73 -7.68 -6.01 -18.04
C ASP A 73 -8.41 -4.97 -18.90
N ILE A 74 -7.80 -3.84 -19.12
CA ILE A 74 -8.33 -2.75 -19.94
C ILE A 74 -7.26 -2.38 -20.97
N ASN A 75 -7.52 -2.66 -22.25
CA ASN A 75 -6.63 -2.37 -23.36
C ASN A 75 -5.21 -2.96 -23.24
N GLY A 76 -5.08 -4.12 -22.61
CA GLY A 76 -3.80 -4.78 -22.38
C GLY A 76 -3.07 -4.33 -21.10
N ASP A 77 -3.60 -3.35 -20.41
CA ASP A 77 -3.10 -2.93 -19.09
C ASP A 77 -3.98 -3.52 -17.98
N LYS A 78 -3.36 -3.95 -16.90
CA LYS A 78 -4.09 -4.44 -15.73
C LYS A 78 -4.36 -3.30 -14.75
N TRP A 79 -5.58 -3.24 -14.28
CA TRP A 79 -6.08 -2.24 -13.36
C TRP A 79 -6.69 -2.88 -12.13
N ILE A 80 -6.47 -2.27 -10.97
CA ILE A 80 -7.24 -2.59 -9.78
C ILE A 80 -8.42 -1.63 -9.72
N ILE A 81 -9.62 -2.18 -9.73
CA ILE A 81 -10.88 -1.43 -9.59
C ILE A 81 -11.58 -1.94 -8.35
N SER A 82 -11.68 -1.12 -7.33
CA SER A 82 -12.27 -1.50 -6.05
C SER A 82 -12.79 -0.26 -5.31
N LYS A 83 -13.23 -0.46 -4.08
CA LYS A 83 -13.65 0.62 -3.17
C LYS A 83 -12.79 0.60 -1.92
N ARG A 84 -12.45 1.79 -1.42
CA ARG A 84 -11.74 1.94 -0.15
C ARG A 84 -12.55 1.34 0.99
N HIS A 85 -11.95 0.46 1.76
CA HIS A 85 -12.61 -0.20 2.88
C HIS A 85 -13.14 0.81 3.93
N LYS A 86 -12.37 1.85 4.22
CA LYS A 86 -12.72 2.84 5.25
C LYS A 86 -13.80 3.83 4.81
N THR A 87 -13.77 4.28 3.57
CA THR A 87 -14.61 5.39 3.08
C THR A 87 -15.64 4.97 2.03
N ASN A 88 -15.54 3.73 1.55
CA ASN A 88 -16.35 3.18 0.46
C ASN A 88 -16.25 3.97 -0.87
N ILE A 89 -15.23 4.82 -1.00
CA ILE A 89 -14.96 5.60 -2.21
C ILE A 89 -14.35 4.69 -3.27
N PRO A 90 -14.89 4.64 -4.51
CA PRO A 90 -14.30 3.87 -5.58
C PRO A 90 -12.94 4.42 -5.97
N PHE A 91 -12.03 3.54 -6.34
CA PHE A 91 -10.72 3.90 -6.86
C PHE A 91 -10.32 2.99 -8.01
N GLN A 92 -9.45 3.49 -8.85
CA GLN A 92 -8.84 2.77 -9.96
C GLN A 92 -7.33 3.02 -9.94
N VAL A 93 -6.55 1.95 -9.99
CA VAL A 93 -5.08 2.04 -9.99
C VAL A 93 -4.54 1.15 -11.11
N LYS A 94 -3.74 1.75 -12.00
CA LYS A 94 -3.02 0.98 -13.01
C LYS A 94 -1.89 0.20 -12.35
N LEU A 95 -1.81 -1.08 -12.64
CA LEU A 95 -0.72 -1.93 -12.19
C LEU A 95 0.50 -1.76 -13.10
N MET A 96 1.60 -1.34 -12.52
CA MET A 96 2.91 -1.31 -13.16
C MET A 96 3.56 -2.70 -13.13
N ASP A 97 4.72 -2.85 -13.76
CA ASP A 97 5.41 -4.14 -13.88
C ASP A 97 5.77 -4.75 -12.53
N VAL A 98 6.24 -3.93 -11.57
CA VAL A 98 6.66 -4.41 -10.24
C VAL A 98 5.49 -5.00 -9.45
N PRO A 99 4.35 -4.33 -9.26
CA PRO A 99 3.17 -4.92 -8.66
C PRO A 99 2.68 -6.20 -9.37
N LEU A 100 2.76 -6.25 -10.69
CA LEU A 100 2.36 -7.43 -11.46
C LEU A 100 3.25 -8.65 -11.16
N GLN A 101 4.57 -8.44 -11.09
CA GLN A 101 5.52 -9.50 -10.73
C GLN A 101 5.28 -10.01 -9.30
N ILE A 102 4.92 -9.12 -8.38
CA ILE A 102 4.58 -9.50 -7.00
C ILE A 102 3.30 -10.36 -6.98
N ILE A 103 2.24 -9.94 -7.66
CA ILE A 103 1.00 -10.73 -7.77
C ILE A 103 1.29 -12.11 -8.38
N ASP A 104 2.12 -12.16 -9.42
CA ASP A 104 2.46 -13.41 -10.11
C ASP A 104 3.25 -14.36 -9.21
N ARG A 105 4.17 -13.83 -8.42
CA ARG A 105 4.96 -14.58 -7.42
C ARG A 105 4.07 -15.30 -6.40
N TYR A 106 3.00 -14.65 -5.95
CA TYR A 106 2.11 -15.16 -4.90
C TYR A 106 0.82 -15.81 -5.42
N LYS A 107 0.73 -16.10 -6.71
CA LYS A 107 -0.42 -16.82 -7.29
C LYS A 107 -0.72 -18.15 -6.61
N HIS A 108 0.31 -18.84 -6.13
CA HIS A 108 0.16 -20.12 -5.44
C HIS A 108 -0.52 -20.01 -4.06
N LEU A 109 -0.53 -18.81 -3.46
CA LEU A 109 -1.20 -18.54 -2.17
C LEU A 109 -2.63 -18.04 -2.33
N GLN A 110 -3.13 -17.93 -3.56
CA GLN A 110 -4.47 -17.44 -3.83
C GLN A 110 -5.52 -18.44 -3.34
N GLU A 111 -6.01 -18.21 -2.14
CA GLU A 111 -7.16 -18.91 -1.55
C GLU A 111 -8.35 -17.96 -1.47
N ASP A 112 -9.58 -18.50 -1.63
CA ASP A 112 -10.82 -17.73 -1.52
C ASP A 112 -10.86 -16.48 -2.42
N LYS A 113 -10.22 -16.53 -3.60
CA LYS A 113 -10.06 -15.42 -4.55
C LYS A 113 -9.21 -14.24 -4.04
N LEU A 114 -8.64 -14.30 -2.85
CA LEU A 114 -7.73 -13.28 -2.33
C LEU A 114 -6.41 -13.32 -3.08
N VAL A 115 -5.92 -12.17 -3.54
CA VAL A 115 -4.67 -12.06 -4.32
C VAL A 115 -3.45 -12.54 -3.54
N PHE A 116 -3.39 -12.19 -2.25
CA PHE A 116 -2.29 -12.56 -1.36
C PHE A 116 -2.69 -13.60 -0.31
N GLY A 117 -3.79 -14.32 -0.54
CA GLY A 117 -4.30 -15.31 0.41
C GLY A 117 -4.71 -14.70 1.76
N LYS A 118 -4.93 -15.56 2.73
CA LYS A 118 -5.24 -15.12 4.10
C LYS A 118 -3.98 -14.58 4.77
N MET A 119 -3.81 -13.28 4.75
CA MET A 119 -2.75 -12.60 5.50
C MET A 119 -2.97 -12.80 6.99
N HIS A 120 -2.54 -13.95 7.50
CA HIS A 120 -2.66 -14.28 8.92
C HIS A 120 -1.70 -13.47 9.79
N SER A 121 -2.04 -13.42 11.06
CA SER A 121 -1.42 -12.85 12.26
C SER A 121 0.11 -12.57 12.28
N THR A 122 0.88 -13.14 11.38
CA THR A 122 2.31 -12.90 11.25
C THR A 122 2.60 -11.45 10.90
N PHE A 123 1.80 -10.87 9.99
CA PHE A 123 1.92 -9.46 9.62
C PHE A 123 1.49 -8.53 10.77
N GLY A 124 0.46 -8.90 11.52
CA GLY A 124 0.00 -8.13 12.69
C GLY A 124 1.02 -8.08 13.82
N ARG A 125 1.89 -9.09 13.95
CA ARG A 125 2.97 -9.10 14.95
C ARG A 125 4.21 -8.30 14.51
N LEU A 126 4.49 -8.25 13.21
CA LEU A 126 5.63 -7.52 12.65
C LEU A 126 5.32 -6.03 12.42
N ALA A 127 4.04 -5.70 12.14
CA ALA A 127 3.61 -4.31 11.95
C ALA A 127 3.48 -3.51 13.26
N CYS A 128 3.54 -4.16 14.41
CA CYS A 128 3.54 -3.50 15.71
C CYS A 128 4.82 -3.88 16.46
N PRO A 129 5.89 -3.08 16.38
CA PRO A 129 7.00 -3.25 17.32
C PRO A 129 6.39 -3.06 18.71
N ARG A 130 6.31 -4.14 19.47
CA ARG A 130 5.98 -4.08 20.88
C ARG A 130 7.07 -3.29 21.59
N THR A 131 6.96 -1.97 21.61
CA THR A 131 7.49 -1.23 22.72
C THR A 131 6.71 -1.68 23.94
N THR A 132 7.38 -2.47 24.76
CA THR A 132 6.93 -2.91 26.06
C THR A 132 6.28 -1.74 26.79
N GLY A 133 4.96 -1.80 27.01
CA GLY A 133 4.28 -1.03 28.03
C GLY A 133 3.55 0.22 27.59
N GLN A 134 2.56 0.13 26.72
CA GLN A 134 1.39 1.05 26.74
C GLN A 134 0.41 0.71 25.61
N CYS A 135 -0.33 -0.36 25.79
CA CYS A 135 -1.63 -0.53 25.17
C CYS A 135 -2.50 -1.34 26.11
N ALA A 136 -2.78 -0.72 27.24
CA ALA A 136 -3.85 -1.16 28.12
C ALA A 136 -4.75 0.06 28.36
N ARG A 137 -6.03 -0.10 28.05
CA ARG A 137 -7.18 0.77 28.37
C ARG A 137 -7.51 1.84 27.31
N ASN A 138 -8.38 1.54 26.41
CA ASN A 138 -9.83 1.80 26.46
C ASN A 138 -10.52 0.96 25.40
#